data_062ab251ff63b1050fd2c00ed9aaeaa0
#
_entry.id   062ab251ff63b1050fd2c00ed9aaeaa0
#
_cell.length_a   1.000
_cell.length_b   1.000
_cell.length_c   1.000
_cell.angle_alpha   90.00
_cell.angle_beta   90.00
_cell.angle_gamma   90.00
#
_symmetry.space_group_name_H-M   'P 1'
#
loop_
_entity.id
_entity.type
_entity.pdbx_description
1 polymer ?
#
loop_
_entity_poly.entity_id
_entity_poly.type
_entity_poly.pdbx_seq_one_letter_code
_entity_poly.pdbx_strand_id
1 'polypeptide(L)'
;MSSQRFVKGLCVALCLLPLCPSALCEKKIQVFVKHQGSDSVGNQLAFAIRESLRRSEGYSLGDDGAETVIELLTAETVPNGVASVASVVVIKKEDTPFCNFNLAHLVYSLGSLRVKEMADDIVAELDKQVNEFSFLYSARTVN
;
A
#
# COMPACT_ATOMS: atom_id res chain seq x y z
N MET A 1 4.71 13.51 -82.15
CA MET A 1 5.83 12.91 -81.41
C MET A 1 5.70 13.40 -79.97
N SER A 2 5.14 12.56 -79.13
CA SER A 2 4.73 12.92 -77.77
C SER A 2 5.59 12.14 -76.73
N SER A 3 6.33 12.85 -75.94
CA SER A 3 7.18 12.25 -74.89
C SER A 3 6.47 12.37 -73.55
N GLN A 4 5.89 11.26 -73.09
CA GLN A 4 5.34 11.16 -71.75
C GLN A 4 6.45 10.89 -70.69
N ARG A 5 6.65 11.82 -69.80
CA ARG A 5 7.51 11.65 -68.62
C ARG A 5 6.72 11.05 -67.47
N PHE A 6 7.03 9.82 -67.16
CA PHE A 6 6.54 9.12 -65.94
C PHE A 6 7.21 9.72 -64.70
N VAL A 7 6.43 10.37 -63.87
CA VAL A 7 6.86 10.79 -62.52
C VAL A 7 6.55 9.64 -61.59
N LYS A 8 7.60 8.95 -61.12
CA LYS A 8 7.50 7.92 -60.07
C LYS A 8 7.30 8.61 -58.77
N GLY A 9 6.08 8.54 -58.20
CA GLY A 9 5.77 8.96 -56.88
C GLY A 9 6.41 8.01 -55.85
N LEU A 10 7.36 8.54 -55.07
CA LEU A 10 7.98 7.86 -53.94
C LEU A 10 7.07 8.00 -52.71
N CYS A 11 6.24 6.98 -52.45
CA CYS A 11 5.50 6.91 -51.18
C CYS A 11 6.47 6.61 -50.02
N VAL A 12 6.83 7.64 -49.29
CA VAL A 12 7.50 7.48 -47.99
C VAL A 12 6.44 7.08 -46.96
N ALA A 13 6.34 5.78 -46.69
CA ALA A 13 5.54 5.26 -45.58
C ALA A 13 6.24 5.61 -44.26
N LEU A 14 5.81 6.70 -43.65
CA LEU A 14 6.25 7.10 -42.31
C LEU A 14 5.61 6.14 -41.28
N CYS A 15 6.33 5.09 -40.91
CA CYS A 15 5.93 4.20 -39.81
C CYS A 15 5.90 5.00 -38.52
N LEU A 16 4.72 5.47 -38.11
CA LEU A 16 4.40 5.92 -36.78
C LEU A 16 4.44 4.70 -35.85
N LEU A 17 5.61 4.41 -35.29
CA LEU A 17 5.73 3.50 -34.16
C LEU A 17 4.96 4.14 -32.98
N PRO A 18 3.94 3.47 -32.41
CA PRO A 18 3.35 3.92 -31.19
C PRO A 18 4.43 3.82 -30.12
N LEU A 19 4.91 4.96 -29.62
CA LEU A 19 5.61 5.05 -28.37
C LEU A 19 4.62 4.62 -27.29
N CYS A 20 4.55 3.31 -26.98
CA CYS A 20 3.98 2.86 -25.73
C CYS A 20 4.78 3.51 -24.62
N PRO A 21 4.20 4.42 -23.80
CA PRO A 21 4.85 4.82 -22.57
C PRO A 21 4.99 3.53 -21.78
N SER A 22 6.23 3.11 -21.54
CA SER A 22 6.52 2.08 -20.54
C SER A 22 5.96 2.63 -19.25
N ALA A 23 4.74 2.21 -18.87
CA ALA A 23 4.20 2.47 -17.56
C ALA A 23 5.23 1.87 -16.60
N LEU A 24 6.03 2.73 -15.97
CA LEU A 24 6.84 2.37 -14.82
C LEU A 24 5.86 1.75 -13.83
N CYS A 25 5.85 0.42 -13.76
CA CYS A 25 5.07 -0.30 -12.78
C CYS A 25 5.69 0.06 -11.42
N GLU A 26 5.16 1.10 -10.79
CA GLU A 26 5.59 1.52 -9.48
C GLU A 26 5.40 0.35 -8.53
N LYS A 27 6.50 -0.12 -7.94
CA LYS A 27 6.48 -1.32 -7.08
C LYS A 27 5.65 -1.00 -5.84
N LYS A 28 4.51 -1.67 -5.70
CA LYS A 28 3.67 -1.54 -4.52
C LYS A 28 4.40 -2.03 -3.27
N ILE A 29 4.27 -1.28 -2.18
CA ILE A 29 4.78 -1.68 -0.87
C ILE A 29 3.92 -2.82 -0.35
N GLN A 30 4.56 -3.93 0.02
CA GLN A 30 3.87 -5.05 0.64
C GLN A 30 3.63 -4.80 2.12
N VAL A 31 2.36 -4.89 2.54
CA VAL A 31 1.93 -4.65 3.91
C VAL A 31 1.23 -5.89 4.45
N PHE A 32 1.69 -6.38 5.58
CA PHE A 32 1.03 -7.43 6.35
C PHE A 32 0.28 -6.83 7.54
N VAL A 33 -1.01 -7.17 7.70
CA VAL A 33 -1.83 -6.76 8.84
C VAL A 33 -1.94 -7.92 9.81
N LYS A 34 -1.16 -7.88 10.88
CA LYS A 34 -1.16 -8.84 11.97
C LYS A 34 -2.09 -8.36 13.07
N HIS A 35 -3.15 -9.10 13.32
CA HIS A 35 -4.13 -8.77 14.35
C HIS A 35 -4.05 -9.76 15.52
N GLN A 36 -4.06 -9.23 16.73
CA GLN A 36 -4.16 -9.96 17.99
C GLN A 36 -5.31 -9.37 18.82
N GLY A 37 -6.26 -10.20 19.13
CA GLY A 37 -7.49 -9.86 19.84
C GLY A 37 -8.62 -10.77 19.39
N SER A 38 -9.60 -10.96 20.25
CA SER A 38 -10.77 -11.80 19.96
C SER A 38 -12.08 -11.00 19.90
N ASP A 39 -11.98 -9.68 20.10
CA ASP A 39 -13.14 -8.79 20.11
C ASP A 39 -13.69 -8.51 18.69
N SER A 40 -15.01 -8.31 18.62
CA SER A 40 -15.71 -8.10 17.38
C SER A 40 -15.29 -6.80 16.66
N VAL A 41 -15.08 -5.73 17.41
CA VAL A 41 -14.71 -4.41 16.86
C VAL A 41 -13.29 -4.48 16.29
N GLY A 42 -12.36 -5.14 17.00
CA GLY A 42 -10.99 -5.35 16.52
C GLY A 42 -10.91 -6.18 15.25
N ASN A 43 -11.71 -7.25 15.16
CA ASN A 43 -11.81 -8.04 13.93
C ASN A 43 -12.33 -7.22 12.74
N GLN A 44 -13.34 -6.39 12.97
CA GLN A 44 -13.87 -5.47 11.95
C GLN A 44 -12.82 -4.43 11.53
N LEU A 45 -12.06 -3.88 12.49
CA LEU A 45 -10.99 -2.93 12.19
C LEU A 45 -9.89 -3.57 11.35
N ALA A 46 -9.42 -4.76 11.73
CA ALA A 46 -8.41 -5.48 10.96
C ALA A 46 -8.87 -5.78 9.52
N PHE A 47 -10.15 -6.14 9.35
CA PHE A 47 -10.74 -6.33 8.02
C PHE A 47 -10.78 -5.01 7.24
N ALA A 48 -11.26 -3.92 7.85
CA ALA A 48 -11.38 -2.61 7.22
C ALA A 48 -10.01 -2.05 6.77
N ILE A 49 -8.95 -2.21 7.59
CA ILE A 49 -7.58 -1.83 7.21
C ILE A 49 -7.14 -2.60 5.96
N ARG A 50 -7.35 -3.93 5.92
CA ARG A 50 -7.00 -4.74 4.74
C ARG A 50 -7.76 -4.30 3.49
N GLU A 51 -9.03 -3.94 3.62
CA GLU A 51 -9.83 -3.43 2.49
C GLU A 51 -9.37 -2.04 2.01
N SER A 52 -8.98 -1.15 2.92
CA SER A 52 -8.42 0.16 2.56
C SER A 52 -7.07 -0.01 1.84
N LEU A 53 -6.19 -0.90 2.31
CA LEU A 53 -4.93 -1.22 1.64
C LEU A 53 -5.13 -1.82 0.24
N ARG A 54 -6.11 -2.74 0.04
CA ARG A 54 -6.41 -3.31 -1.28
C ARG A 54 -6.86 -2.28 -2.29
N ARG A 55 -7.55 -1.23 -1.84
CA ARG A 55 -8.04 -0.14 -2.70
C ARG A 55 -6.97 0.91 -2.99
N SER A 56 -5.88 0.91 -2.24
CA SER A 56 -4.77 1.83 -2.47
C SER A 56 -3.94 1.42 -3.68
N GLU A 57 -3.47 2.41 -4.45
CA GLU A 57 -2.56 2.18 -5.57
C GLU A 57 -1.13 1.89 -5.10
N GLY A 58 -0.72 2.43 -3.95
CA GLY A 58 0.64 2.31 -3.41
C GLY A 58 0.93 1.01 -2.67
N TYR A 59 -0.12 0.26 -2.26
CA TYR A 59 0.05 -0.92 -1.40
C TYR A 59 -0.47 -2.21 -2.02
N SER A 60 0.08 -3.31 -1.55
CA SER A 60 -0.45 -4.66 -1.76
C SER A 60 -0.42 -5.44 -0.44
N LEU A 61 -1.42 -6.28 -0.22
CA LEU A 61 -1.40 -7.15 0.93
C LEU A 61 -0.35 -8.23 0.74
N GLY A 62 0.50 -8.38 1.76
CA GLY A 62 1.50 -9.42 1.88
C GLY A 62 1.18 -10.41 2.99
N ASP A 63 2.07 -11.33 3.19
CA ASP A 63 2.12 -12.27 4.29
C ASP A 63 3.17 -11.86 5.35
N ASP A 64 3.55 -12.78 6.21
CA ASP A 64 4.55 -12.56 7.27
C ASP A 64 5.94 -12.12 6.75
N GLY A 65 6.23 -12.35 5.47
CA GLY A 65 7.44 -11.90 4.77
C GLY A 65 7.36 -10.46 4.24
N ALA A 66 6.22 -9.78 4.40
CA ALA A 66 6.06 -8.41 3.92
C ALA A 66 7.06 -7.45 4.58
N GLU A 67 7.54 -6.49 3.78
CA GLU A 67 8.51 -5.49 4.23
C GLU A 67 7.94 -4.50 5.26
N THR A 68 6.62 -4.33 5.28
CA THR A 68 5.94 -3.47 6.26
C THR A 68 4.87 -4.28 6.98
N VAL A 69 4.79 -4.12 8.30
CA VAL A 69 3.81 -4.81 9.15
C VAL A 69 3.02 -3.78 9.93
N ILE A 70 1.70 -3.91 9.91
CA ILE A 70 0.81 -3.24 10.85
C ILE A 70 0.44 -4.26 11.92
N GLU A 71 1.01 -4.12 13.12
CA GLU A 71 0.60 -4.91 14.28
C GLU A 71 -0.57 -4.22 14.97
N LEU A 72 -1.69 -4.90 15.05
CA LEU A 72 -2.92 -4.44 15.66
C LEU A 72 -3.23 -5.33 16.88
N LEU A 73 -3.15 -4.76 18.06
CA LEU A 73 -3.59 -5.40 19.31
C LEU A 73 -4.90 -4.74 19.75
N THR A 74 -5.95 -5.53 19.94
CA THR A 74 -7.26 -5.01 20.37
C THR A 74 -7.77 -5.71 21.61
N ALA A 75 -8.51 -4.96 22.42
CA ALA A 75 -9.19 -5.49 23.60
C ALA A 75 -10.54 -4.82 23.78
N GLU A 76 -11.57 -5.60 24.06
CA GLU A 76 -12.90 -5.11 24.35
C GLU A 76 -12.90 -4.29 25.64
N THR A 77 -13.48 -3.10 25.59
CA THR A 77 -13.62 -2.21 26.76
C THR A 77 -15.04 -2.14 27.28
N VAL A 78 -16.01 -2.39 26.39
CA VAL A 78 -17.43 -2.47 26.74
C VAL A 78 -17.98 -3.79 26.22
N PRO A 79 -18.60 -4.62 27.05
CA PRO A 79 -19.12 -5.92 26.65
C PRO A 79 -20.07 -5.85 25.46
N ASN A 80 -20.23 -6.97 24.74
CA ASN A 80 -21.10 -7.15 23.58
C ASN A 80 -20.64 -6.45 22.30
N GLY A 81 -19.34 -6.21 22.12
CA GLY A 81 -18.79 -5.68 20.87
C GLY A 81 -19.17 -4.22 20.58
N VAL A 82 -19.41 -3.43 21.64
CA VAL A 82 -19.81 -2.03 21.48
C VAL A 82 -18.60 -1.13 21.29
N ALA A 83 -17.54 -1.38 22.06
CA ALA A 83 -16.31 -0.58 21.99
C ALA A 83 -15.07 -1.41 22.36
N SER A 84 -13.95 -1.03 21.74
CA SER A 84 -12.63 -1.62 22.00
C SER A 84 -11.57 -0.55 22.08
N VAL A 85 -10.45 -0.87 22.72
CA VAL A 85 -9.20 -0.14 22.58
C VAL A 85 -8.32 -0.86 21.57
N ALA A 86 -7.64 -0.11 20.74
CA ALA A 86 -6.70 -0.64 19.74
C ALA A 86 -5.34 0.03 19.90
N SER A 87 -4.29 -0.78 19.98
CA SER A 87 -2.90 -0.35 19.83
C SER A 87 -2.44 -0.76 18.43
N VAL A 88 -1.93 0.18 17.66
CA VAL A 88 -1.47 0.00 16.30
C VAL A 88 0.01 0.36 16.23
N VAL A 89 0.83 -0.56 15.77
CA VAL A 89 2.27 -0.32 15.56
C VAL A 89 2.58 -0.57 14.10
N VAL A 90 3.20 0.40 13.43
CA VAL A 90 3.69 0.29 12.05
C VAL A 90 5.18 -0.02 12.10
N ILE A 91 5.58 -1.14 11.52
CA ILE A 91 6.95 -1.64 11.56
C ILE A 91 7.46 -1.82 10.13
N LYS A 92 8.61 -1.24 9.81
CA LYS A 92 9.40 -1.56 8.63
C LYS A 92 10.37 -2.67 8.99
N LYS A 93 10.24 -3.82 8.32
CA LYS A 93 11.19 -4.93 8.46
C LYS A 93 12.40 -4.72 7.58
N GLU A 94 13.57 -5.01 8.11
CA GLU A 94 14.81 -5.09 7.36
C GLU A 94 15.18 -6.55 7.08
N ASP A 95 16.04 -6.76 6.07
CA ASP A 95 16.52 -8.11 5.72
C ASP A 95 17.40 -8.73 6.81
N THR A 96 17.89 -7.89 7.74
CA THR A 96 18.62 -8.36 8.92
C THR A 96 17.64 -8.64 10.06
N PRO A 97 17.66 -9.85 10.66
CA PRO A 97 16.65 -10.26 11.66
C PRO A 97 16.67 -9.44 12.97
N PHE A 98 17.62 -8.51 13.11
CA PHE A 98 17.81 -7.73 14.33
C PHE A 98 17.48 -6.23 14.19
N CYS A 99 17.10 -5.79 12.99
CA CYS A 99 16.81 -4.38 12.70
C CYS A 99 15.41 -4.22 12.14
N ASN A 100 14.45 -3.94 13.02
CA ASN A 100 13.12 -3.48 12.62
C ASN A 100 12.97 -2.02 13.04
N PHE A 101 12.46 -1.18 12.13
CA PHE A 101 12.15 0.21 12.44
C PHE A 101 10.69 0.35 12.86
N ASN A 102 10.47 0.84 14.06
CA ASN A 102 9.13 1.23 14.50
C ASN A 102 8.84 2.63 13.95
N LEU A 103 7.97 2.69 12.94
CA LEU A 103 7.66 3.94 12.24
C LEU A 103 6.58 4.75 12.95
N ALA A 104 5.57 4.08 13.52
CA ALA A 104 4.49 4.74 14.25
C ALA A 104 3.93 3.84 15.35
N HIS A 105 3.45 4.47 16.43
CA HIS A 105 2.68 3.81 17.47
C HIS A 105 1.46 4.67 17.82
N LEU A 106 0.27 4.12 17.61
CA LEU A 106 -0.99 4.82 17.78
C LEU A 106 -1.88 4.04 18.75
N VAL A 107 -2.65 4.75 19.55
CA VAL A 107 -3.62 4.15 20.47
C VAL A 107 -4.98 4.80 20.24
N TYR A 108 -5.98 3.97 20.03
CA TYR A 108 -7.33 4.40 19.73
C TYR A 108 -8.34 3.78 20.71
N SER A 109 -9.35 4.55 21.05
CA SER A 109 -10.61 4.02 21.61
C SER A 109 -11.67 4.16 20.53
N LEU A 110 -12.29 3.06 20.15
CA LEU A 110 -13.21 3.05 19.02
C LEU A 110 -14.49 2.25 19.33
N GLY A 111 -15.60 2.79 18.86
CA GLY A 111 -16.86 2.06 18.79
C GLY A 111 -17.07 1.44 17.41
N SER A 112 -17.97 0.47 17.33
CA SER A 112 -18.29 -0.25 16.08
C SER A 112 -18.67 0.66 14.90
N LEU A 113 -19.24 1.83 15.15
CA LEU A 113 -19.68 2.77 14.10
C LEU A 113 -18.53 3.54 13.44
N ARG A 114 -17.33 3.61 14.08
CA ARG A 114 -16.18 4.38 13.60
C ARG A 114 -15.07 3.54 13.00
N VAL A 115 -15.30 2.25 12.85
CA VAL A 115 -14.27 1.29 12.37
C VAL A 115 -13.70 1.68 11.01
N LYS A 116 -14.54 2.09 10.07
CA LYS A 116 -14.10 2.46 8.72
C LYS A 116 -13.25 3.75 8.74
N GLU A 117 -13.72 4.78 9.43
CA GLU A 117 -13.01 6.05 9.57
C GLU A 117 -11.62 5.79 10.19
N MET A 118 -11.56 4.99 11.26
CA MET A 118 -10.31 4.63 11.91
C MET A 118 -9.37 3.84 11.01
N ALA A 119 -9.88 2.95 10.19
CA ALA A 119 -9.06 2.21 9.23
C ALA A 119 -8.45 3.14 8.17
N ASP A 120 -9.22 4.10 7.69
CA ASP A 120 -8.74 5.10 6.72
C ASP A 120 -7.68 6.03 7.38
N ASP A 121 -7.85 6.42 8.64
CA ASP A 121 -6.85 7.19 9.42
C ASP A 121 -5.54 6.41 9.60
N ILE A 122 -5.62 5.12 9.90
CA ILE A 122 -4.42 4.26 10.05
C ILE A 122 -3.66 4.15 8.72
N VAL A 123 -4.37 3.99 7.60
CA VAL A 123 -3.73 3.93 6.28
C VAL A 123 -3.15 5.29 5.89
N ALA A 124 -3.81 6.41 6.21
CA ALA A 124 -3.27 7.74 6.00
C ALA A 124 -2.00 8.01 6.83
N GLU A 125 -1.95 7.52 8.07
CA GLU A 125 -0.72 7.61 8.88
C GLU A 125 0.39 6.73 8.30
N LEU A 126 0.07 5.53 7.78
CA LEU A 126 1.03 4.71 7.05
C LEU A 126 1.60 5.47 5.84
N ASP A 127 0.76 6.11 5.02
CA ASP A 127 1.20 6.92 3.88
C ASP A 127 2.17 8.03 4.30
N LYS A 128 1.84 8.73 5.37
CA LYS A 128 2.70 9.78 5.94
C LYS A 128 4.06 9.22 6.36
N GLN A 129 4.07 8.10 7.09
CA GLN A 129 5.31 7.47 7.57
C GLN A 129 6.16 6.93 6.41
N VAL A 130 5.55 6.31 5.40
CA VAL A 130 6.26 5.85 4.20
C VAL A 130 6.91 7.01 3.46
N ASN A 131 6.23 8.15 3.33
CA ASN A 131 6.77 9.34 2.69
C ASN A 131 7.91 9.97 3.51
N GLU A 132 7.75 10.08 4.82
CA GLU A 132 8.76 10.63 5.73
C GLU A 132 10.03 9.77 5.78
N PHE A 133 9.88 8.45 5.77
CA PHE A 133 10.98 7.48 5.79
C PHE A 133 11.23 6.82 4.43
N SER A 134 10.96 7.54 3.34
CA SER A 134 11.08 7.01 1.96
C SER A 134 12.47 6.43 1.64
N PHE A 135 13.53 6.93 2.29
CA PHE A 135 14.87 6.40 2.15
C PHE A 135 15.02 4.93 2.60
N LEU A 136 14.18 4.45 3.54
CA LEU A 136 14.15 3.05 3.96
C LEU A 136 13.52 2.12 2.90
N TYR A 137 12.75 2.68 1.98
CA TYR A 137 12.07 1.94 0.92
C TYR A 137 12.82 2.00 -0.42
N SER A 138 13.65 3.02 -0.62
CA SER A 138 14.42 3.22 -1.86
C SER A 138 15.75 2.45 -1.91
N ALA A 139 16.28 1.99 -0.78
CA ALA A 139 17.59 1.31 -0.72
C ALA A 139 17.64 -0.07 -1.41
N ARG A 140 16.50 -0.63 -1.86
CA ARG A 140 16.43 -1.96 -2.52
C ARG A 140 16.60 -1.97 -4.03
N THR A 141 16.86 -0.84 -4.67
CA THR A 141 17.04 -0.78 -6.14
C THR A 141 18.48 -0.93 -6.61
N VAL A 142 19.43 -1.24 -5.72
CA VAL A 142 20.83 -1.43 -6.07
C VAL A 142 21.26 -2.87 -5.78
N ASN A 143 20.83 -3.79 -6.66
CA ASN A 143 21.52 -5.08 -6.91
C ASN A 143 21.19 -5.59 -8.31
#